data_826722628498d9b2ab500cf250feef52
#
_entry.id   826722628498d9b2ab500cf250feef52
#
_cell.length_a   1.000
_cell.length_b   1.000
_cell.length_c   1.000
_cell.angle_alpha   90.00
_cell.angle_beta   90.00
_cell.angle_gamma   90.00
#
_symmetry.space_group_name_H-M   'P 1'
#
loop_
_entity.id
_entity.type
_entity.pdbx_description
1 polymer ?
#
loop_
_entity_poly.entity_id
_entity_poly.type
_entity_poly.pdbx_seq_one_letter_code
_entity_poly.pdbx_strand_id
1 'polypeptide(L)'
;MQKDAVNDRAKAGIFMSFQNPISIPGITVENFIRTAKSTITGENVRALSFKKELKEKMDELSFDLSYAQRYVNEGFSGGERKKNEILQMSILNPKLAILDETDSGLDVDAVRIVSEGVQRFHNEENAVLIITHHNQILQKLKPDYVHVLINGKIVKTGDASLVREIEEKGYDAYKALA
;
A
#
# COMPACT_ATOMS: atom_id res chain seq x y z
N MET A 1 -15.89 -4.00 -13.39
CA MET A 1 -14.50 -3.74 -12.96
C MET A 1 -13.44 -4.14 -13.98
N GLN A 2 -13.39 -5.34 -14.53
CA GLN A 2 -12.30 -5.72 -15.47
C GLN A 2 -12.26 -4.87 -16.76
N LYS A 3 -13.37 -4.32 -17.20
CA LYS A 3 -13.49 -3.49 -18.41
C LYS A 3 -13.42 -1.98 -18.14
N ASP A 4 -13.39 -1.57 -16.87
CA ASP A 4 -13.39 -0.16 -16.51
C ASP A 4 -12.00 0.46 -16.72
N ALA A 5 -11.95 1.72 -17.12
CA ALA A 5 -10.70 2.45 -17.24
C ALA A 5 -10.03 2.63 -15.85
N VAL A 6 -8.72 2.84 -15.82
CA VAL A 6 -7.94 2.93 -14.57
C VAL A 6 -8.45 4.08 -13.68
N ASN A 7 -8.78 5.23 -14.27
CA ASN A 7 -9.34 6.37 -13.57
C ASN A 7 -10.71 6.09 -12.94
N ASP A 8 -11.54 5.26 -13.59
CA ASP A 8 -12.86 4.90 -13.06
C ASP A 8 -12.73 3.95 -11.87
N ARG A 9 -11.77 3.03 -11.91
CA ARG A 9 -11.43 2.18 -10.75
C ARG A 9 -10.94 3.01 -9.57
N ALA A 10 -10.06 3.99 -9.81
CA ALA A 10 -9.58 4.90 -8.76
C ALA A 10 -10.74 5.70 -8.13
N LYS A 11 -11.66 6.25 -8.95
CA LYS A 11 -12.88 6.94 -8.47
C LYS A 11 -13.84 6.01 -7.72
N ALA A 12 -13.87 4.73 -8.08
CA ALA A 12 -14.63 3.71 -7.33
C ALA A 12 -14.03 3.37 -5.96
N GLY A 13 -12.83 3.90 -5.65
CA GLY A 13 -12.13 3.71 -4.38
C GLY A 13 -11.17 2.53 -4.39
N ILE A 14 -10.58 2.18 -5.53
CA ILE A 14 -9.53 1.16 -5.61
C ILE A 14 -8.17 1.86 -5.71
N PHE A 15 -7.27 1.48 -4.82
CA PHE A 15 -5.85 1.89 -4.81
C PHE A 15 -4.97 0.66 -5.02
N MET A 16 -3.86 0.82 -5.73
CA MET A 16 -2.86 -0.22 -5.88
C MET A 16 -1.46 0.34 -5.63
N SER A 17 -0.73 -0.26 -4.69
CA SER A 17 0.70 -0.08 -4.53
C SER A 17 1.42 -1.08 -5.41
N PHE A 18 2.31 -0.61 -6.27
CA PHE A 18 3.02 -1.46 -7.23
C PHE A 18 4.28 -2.05 -6.62
N GLN A 19 4.67 -3.25 -7.04
CA GLN A 19 5.94 -3.86 -6.68
C GLN A 19 7.12 -2.90 -6.98
N ASN A 20 7.12 -2.29 -8.16
CA ASN A 20 8.12 -1.30 -8.57
C ASN A 20 7.44 0.03 -8.95
N PRO A 21 7.26 0.96 -8.01
CA PRO A 21 6.68 2.25 -8.28
C PRO A 21 7.51 3.06 -9.27
N ILE A 22 6.86 3.59 -10.31
CA ILE A 22 7.53 4.41 -11.33
C ILE A 22 7.83 5.81 -10.80
N SER A 23 8.86 6.43 -11.38
CA SER A 23 9.15 7.85 -11.16
C SER A 23 8.36 8.71 -12.16
N ILE A 24 7.84 9.84 -11.68
CA ILE A 24 7.09 10.81 -12.51
C ILE A 24 7.80 12.16 -12.41
N PRO A 25 8.72 12.47 -13.33
CA PRO A 25 9.41 13.76 -13.33
C PRO A 25 8.45 14.90 -13.64
N GLY A 26 8.72 16.09 -13.11
CA GLY A 26 7.96 17.31 -13.41
C GLY A 26 6.73 17.54 -12.54
N ILE A 27 6.30 16.56 -11.72
CA ILE A 27 5.22 16.76 -10.74
C ILE A 27 5.69 16.41 -9.33
N THR A 28 5.52 17.33 -8.38
CA THR A 28 5.88 17.10 -6.98
C THR A 28 4.91 16.15 -6.30
N VAL A 29 5.36 15.45 -5.24
CA VAL A 29 4.52 14.58 -4.41
C VAL A 29 3.27 15.32 -3.92
N GLU A 30 3.45 16.55 -3.39
CA GLU A 30 2.32 17.39 -2.95
C GLU A 30 1.29 17.61 -4.06
N ASN A 31 1.73 18.07 -5.23
CA ASN A 31 0.82 18.38 -6.33
C ASN A 31 0.16 17.13 -6.90
N PHE A 32 0.90 16.03 -7.00
CA PHE A 32 0.37 14.74 -7.46
C PHE A 32 -0.77 14.26 -6.58
N ILE A 33 -0.53 14.14 -5.25
CA ILE A 33 -1.54 13.61 -4.32
C ILE A 33 -2.74 14.55 -4.22
N ARG A 34 -2.52 15.88 -4.18
CA ARG A 34 -3.61 16.86 -4.14
C ARG A 34 -4.50 16.79 -5.38
N THR A 35 -3.88 16.68 -6.57
CA THR A 35 -4.63 16.54 -7.84
C THR A 35 -5.40 15.24 -7.91
N ALA A 36 -4.77 14.13 -7.49
CA ALA A 36 -5.43 12.82 -7.42
C ALA A 36 -6.64 12.88 -6.47
N LYS A 37 -6.48 13.44 -5.26
CA LYS A 37 -7.56 13.60 -4.29
C LYS A 37 -8.71 14.43 -4.86
N SER A 38 -8.41 15.59 -5.48
CA SER A 38 -9.43 16.42 -6.12
C SER A 38 -10.18 15.68 -7.22
N THR A 39 -9.48 14.88 -8.02
CA THR A 39 -10.07 14.13 -9.14
C THR A 39 -10.95 12.98 -8.66
N ILE A 40 -10.55 12.28 -7.59
CA ILE A 40 -11.28 11.15 -7.01
C ILE A 40 -12.54 11.63 -6.29
N THR A 41 -12.42 12.71 -5.48
CA THR A 41 -13.55 13.22 -4.70
C THR A 41 -14.49 14.12 -5.51
N GLY A 42 -14.03 14.67 -6.65
CA GLY A 42 -14.75 15.71 -7.39
C GLY A 42 -14.72 17.09 -6.72
N GLU A 43 -13.98 17.25 -5.62
CA GLU A 43 -13.91 18.48 -4.84
C GLU A 43 -12.64 19.28 -5.15
N ASN A 44 -12.73 20.59 -5.02
CA ASN A 44 -11.54 21.44 -5.11
C ASN A 44 -10.76 21.45 -3.78
N VAL A 45 -9.73 20.60 -3.70
CA VAL A 45 -8.86 20.51 -2.52
C VAL A 45 -7.98 21.76 -2.39
N ARG A 46 -8.27 22.61 -1.38
CA ARG A 46 -7.54 23.85 -1.13
C ARG A 46 -6.11 23.59 -0.67
N ALA A 47 -5.14 24.30 -1.28
CA ALA A 47 -3.72 24.07 -1.04
C ALA A 47 -3.30 24.20 0.45
N LEU A 48 -3.83 25.16 1.19
CA LEU A 48 -3.45 25.38 2.59
C LEU A 48 -3.93 24.25 3.52
N SER A 49 -5.19 23.81 3.38
CA SER A 49 -5.71 22.69 4.17
C SER A 49 -5.01 21.38 3.81
N PHE A 50 -4.72 21.19 2.51
CA PHE A 50 -4.00 20.01 2.05
C PHE A 50 -2.57 19.94 2.59
N LYS A 51 -1.84 21.07 2.64
CA LYS A 51 -0.49 21.11 3.23
C LYS A 51 -0.46 20.67 4.68
N LYS A 52 -1.48 21.05 5.46
CA LYS A 52 -1.60 20.61 6.84
C LYS A 52 -1.81 19.10 6.92
N GLU A 53 -2.77 18.58 6.19
CA GLU A 53 -3.06 17.14 6.11
C GLU A 53 -1.83 16.34 5.64
N LEU A 54 -1.17 16.81 4.57
CA LEU A 54 0.04 16.16 4.04
C LEU A 54 1.14 16.09 5.10
N LYS A 55 1.38 17.19 5.82
CA LYS A 55 2.37 17.24 6.89
C LYS A 55 2.05 16.23 7.98
N GLU A 56 0.81 16.20 8.47
CA GLU A 56 0.38 15.26 9.51
C GLU A 56 0.62 13.81 9.08
N LYS A 57 0.24 13.46 7.85
CA LYS A 57 0.44 12.10 7.32
C LYS A 57 1.90 11.75 7.06
N MET A 58 2.73 12.70 6.66
CA MET A 58 4.18 12.49 6.52
C MET A 58 4.85 12.30 7.89
N ASP A 59 4.46 13.07 8.90
CA ASP A 59 4.96 12.91 10.28
C ASP A 59 4.60 11.52 10.84
N GLU A 60 3.36 11.03 10.62
CA GLU A 60 2.92 9.68 11.01
C GLU A 60 3.77 8.55 10.40
N LEU A 61 4.32 8.77 9.20
CA LEU A 61 5.15 7.81 8.47
C LEU A 61 6.66 8.03 8.68
N SER A 62 7.05 8.96 9.56
CA SER A 62 8.46 9.38 9.67
C SER A 62 9.07 9.64 8.29
N PHE A 63 8.33 10.36 7.45
CA PHE A 63 8.72 10.71 6.09
C PHE A 63 9.05 12.20 6.02
N ASP A 64 10.30 12.53 5.68
CA ASP A 64 10.81 13.90 5.72
C ASP A 64 9.99 14.83 4.80
N LEU A 65 9.58 15.97 5.34
CA LEU A 65 8.74 16.95 4.63
C LEU A 65 9.37 17.50 3.34
N SER A 66 10.69 17.47 3.20
CA SER A 66 11.36 17.90 1.97
C SER A 66 10.93 17.08 0.76
N TYR A 67 10.51 15.82 0.96
CA TYR A 67 10.00 14.97 -0.12
C TYR A 67 8.69 15.47 -0.73
N ALA A 68 7.90 16.25 -0.01
CA ALA A 68 6.67 16.85 -0.54
C ALA A 68 6.92 17.71 -1.80
N GLN A 69 8.09 18.37 -1.87
CA GLN A 69 8.49 19.24 -2.98
C GLN A 69 9.36 18.55 -4.04
N ARG A 70 9.74 17.28 -3.83
CA ARG A 70 10.48 16.50 -4.81
C ARG A 70 9.53 15.86 -5.82
N TYR A 71 10.02 15.57 -7.01
CA TYR A 71 9.24 14.85 -8.01
C TYR A 71 8.95 13.42 -7.55
N VAL A 72 7.76 12.92 -7.89
CA VAL A 72 7.26 11.61 -7.44
C VAL A 72 8.26 10.51 -7.74
N ASN A 73 8.78 9.88 -6.70
CA ASN A 73 9.73 8.76 -6.72
C ASN A 73 11.08 9.02 -7.43
N GLU A 74 11.37 10.25 -7.87
CA GLU A 74 12.62 10.57 -8.55
C GLU A 74 13.79 10.64 -7.53
N GLY A 75 14.75 9.74 -7.69
CA GLY A 75 15.88 9.61 -6.77
C GLY A 75 15.51 9.14 -5.37
N PHE A 76 14.33 8.55 -5.18
CA PHE A 76 13.93 7.94 -3.91
C PHE A 76 14.55 6.55 -3.78
N SER A 77 15.00 6.21 -2.58
CA SER A 77 15.34 4.84 -2.19
C SER A 77 14.09 3.93 -2.22
N GLY A 78 14.30 2.61 -2.14
CA GLY A 78 13.18 1.66 -2.07
C GLY A 78 12.21 1.96 -0.91
N GLY A 79 12.74 2.21 0.29
CA GLY A 79 11.96 2.55 1.48
C GLY A 79 11.18 3.86 1.33
N GLU A 80 11.79 4.90 0.75
CA GLU A 80 11.14 6.18 0.51
C GLU A 80 10.01 6.07 -0.51
N ARG A 81 10.18 5.26 -1.57
CA ARG A 81 9.11 4.97 -2.54
C ARG A 81 7.93 4.28 -1.88
N LYS A 82 8.17 3.28 -1.02
CA LYS A 82 7.11 2.59 -0.32
C LYS A 82 6.41 3.49 0.71
N LYS A 83 7.15 4.31 1.46
CA LYS A 83 6.54 5.34 2.32
C LYS A 83 5.67 6.31 1.52
N ASN A 84 6.10 6.73 0.32
CA ASN A 84 5.31 7.58 -0.55
C ASN A 84 4.01 6.90 -1.05
N GLU A 85 4.03 5.59 -1.32
CA GLU A 85 2.81 4.85 -1.67
C GLU A 85 1.84 4.74 -0.48
N ILE A 86 2.34 4.47 0.73
CA ILE A 86 1.51 4.45 1.95
C ILE A 86 0.95 5.85 2.27
N LEU A 87 1.74 6.90 2.04
CA LEU A 87 1.27 8.29 2.14
C LEU A 87 0.09 8.56 1.19
N GLN A 88 0.23 8.16 -0.07
CA GLN A 88 -0.84 8.28 -1.06
C GLN A 88 -2.10 7.52 -0.61
N MET A 89 -1.96 6.25 -0.20
CA MET A 89 -3.06 5.44 0.32
C MET A 89 -3.76 6.12 1.50
N SER A 90 -3.00 6.61 2.47
CA SER A 90 -3.55 7.26 3.68
C SER A 90 -4.33 8.54 3.39
N ILE A 91 -3.90 9.34 2.39
CA ILE A 91 -4.55 10.60 2.01
C ILE A 91 -5.74 10.38 1.07
N LEU A 92 -5.62 9.44 0.12
CA LEU A 92 -6.68 9.13 -0.85
C LEU A 92 -7.82 8.32 -0.23
N ASN A 93 -7.54 7.64 0.88
CA ASN A 93 -8.49 6.87 1.68
C ASN A 93 -9.41 5.94 0.84
N PRO A 94 -8.83 4.98 0.08
CA PRO A 94 -9.59 4.10 -0.78
C PRO A 94 -10.45 3.11 0.02
N LYS A 95 -11.51 2.56 -0.64
CA LYS A 95 -12.32 1.46 -0.10
C LYS A 95 -11.60 0.12 -0.15
N LEU A 96 -10.73 -0.07 -1.15
CA LEU A 96 -9.90 -1.25 -1.33
C LEU A 96 -8.47 -0.82 -1.64
N ALA A 97 -7.52 -1.18 -0.79
CA ALA A 97 -6.10 -1.05 -1.05
C ALA A 97 -5.51 -2.42 -1.42
N ILE A 98 -4.84 -2.49 -2.57
CA ILE A 98 -4.10 -3.67 -3.02
C ILE A 98 -2.62 -3.35 -2.89
N LEU A 99 -1.91 -4.08 -2.04
CA LEU A 99 -0.50 -3.88 -1.71
C LEU A 99 0.32 -5.04 -2.29
N ASP A 100 1.01 -4.79 -3.40
CA ASP A 100 1.77 -5.81 -4.12
C ASP A 100 3.25 -5.74 -3.73
N GLU A 101 3.71 -6.74 -2.97
CA GLU A 101 5.08 -6.86 -2.44
C GLU A 101 5.61 -5.55 -1.81
N THR A 102 4.78 -4.89 -1.00
CA THR A 102 5.09 -3.58 -0.42
C THR A 102 6.23 -3.64 0.60
N ASP A 103 6.57 -4.82 1.08
CA ASP A 103 7.65 -5.11 2.01
C ASP A 103 8.95 -5.61 1.35
N SER A 104 8.94 -5.85 0.05
CA SER A 104 10.11 -6.37 -0.67
C SER A 104 11.26 -5.35 -0.72
N GLY A 105 12.47 -5.80 -0.35
CA GLY A 105 13.68 -4.98 -0.39
C GLY A 105 13.75 -3.86 0.65
N LEU A 106 12.87 -3.89 1.66
CA LEU A 106 12.89 -2.95 2.78
C LEU A 106 13.76 -3.44 3.93
N ASP A 107 14.38 -2.50 4.64
CA ASP A 107 14.97 -2.77 5.95
C ASP A 107 13.88 -2.92 7.04
N VAL A 108 14.29 -3.39 8.22
CA VAL A 108 13.38 -3.67 9.33
C VAL A 108 12.59 -2.44 9.78
N ASP A 109 13.22 -1.26 9.76
CA ASP A 109 12.56 -0.02 10.17
C ASP A 109 11.54 0.44 9.12
N ALA A 110 11.86 0.33 7.84
CA ALA A 110 10.93 0.65 6.77
C ALA A 110 9.71 -0.30 6.76
N VAL A 111 9.92 -1.61 6.95
CA VAL A 111 8.83 -2.59 7.10
C VAL A 111 7.92 -2.22 8.27
N ARG A 112 8.51 -1.83 9.42
CA ARG A 112 7.73 -1.41 10.60
C ARG A 112 6.86 -0.19 10.29
N ILE A 113 7.42 0.86 9.68
CA ILE A 113 6.71 2.10 9.34
C ILE A 113 5.58 1.83 8.35
N VAL A 114 5.85 1.04 7.31
CA VAL A 114 4.85 0.62 6.31
C VAL A 114 3.71 -0.16 6.97
N SER A 115 4.04 -1.14 7.81
CA SER A 115 3.04 -1.95 8.53
C SER A 115 2.16 -1.10 9.44
N GLU A 116 2.76 -0.18 10.21
CA GLU A 116 2.03 0.74 11.07
C GLU A 116 1.14 1.70 10.25
N GLY A 117 1.61 2.16 9.08
CA GLY A 117 0.82 2.97 8.16
C GLY A 117 -0.41 2.24 7.63
N VAL A 118 -0.25 0.96 7.24
CA VAL A 118 -1.37 0.10 6.83
C VAL A 118 -2.34 -0.15 7.98
N GLN A 119 -1.83 -0.42 9.18
CA GLN A 119 -2.66 -0.65 10.37
C GLN A 119 -3.50 0.57 10.74
N ARG A 120 -2.93 1.80 10.66
CA ARG A 120 -3.69 3.03 10.91
C ARG A 120 -4.73 3.32 9.83
N PHE A 121 -4.46 2.91 8.59
CA PHE A 121 -5.40 3.08 7.48
C PHE A 121 -6.59 2.14 7.58
N HIS A 122 -6.36 0.86 7.97
CA HIS A 122 -7.39 -0.16 8.00
C HIS A 122 -8.43 0.10 9.10
N ASN A 123 -9.72 0.02 8.72
CA ASN A 123 -10.87 0.17 9.60
C ASN A 123 -12.06 -0.63 9.04
N GLU A 124 -13.22 -0.57 9.68
CA GLU A 124 -14.43 -1.33 9.29
C GLU A 124 -15.03 -0.92 7.93
N GLU A 125 -14.63 0.24 7.38
CA GLU A 125 -15.18 0.77 6.13
C GLU A 125 -14.32 0.47 4.90
N ASN A 126 -13.11 -0.11 5.09
CA ASN A 126 -12.20 -0.42 4.00
C ASN A 126 -11.65 -1.84 4.06
N ALA A 127 -11.09 -2.29 2.96
CA ALA A 127 -10.42 -3.58 2.85
C ALA A 127 -8.97 -3.39 2.37
N VAL A 128 -8.08 -4.26 2.86
CA VAL A 128 -6.69 -4.32 2.42
C VAL A 128 -6.39 -5.73 1.92
N LEU A 129 -5.94 -5.83 0.67
CA LEU A 129 -5.41 -7.06 0.09
C LEU A 129 -3.89 -6.93 0.00
N ILE A 130 -3.17 -7.79 0.72
CA ILE A 130 -1.70 -7.82 0.71
C ILE A 130 -1.23 -9.04 -0.06
N ILE A 131 -0.37 -8.83 -1.03
CA ILE A 131 0.35 -9.89 -1.75
C ILE A 131 1.80 -9.81 -1.29
N THR A 132 2.27 -10.85 -0.61
CA THR A 132 3.65 -10.92 -0.13
C THR A 132 4.13 -12.37 -0.06
N HIS A 133 5.43 -12.55 -0.19
CA HIS A 133 6.13 -13.80 0.12
C HIS A 133 7.02 -13.66 1.37
N HIS A 134 6.98 -12.51 2.04
CA HIS A 134 7.69 -12.21 3.28
C HIS A 134 6.72 -12.11 4.45
N ASN A 135 7.05 -12.77 5.54
CA ASN A 135 6.17 -12.80 6.72
C ASN A 135 6.35 -11.59 7.64
N GLN A 136 7.37 -10.75 7.42
CA GLN A 136 7.69 -9.63 8.32
C GLN A 136 6.54 -8.62 8.43
N ILE A 137 5.88 -8.29 7.33
CA ILE A 137 4.72 -7.40 7.34
C ILE A 137 3.53 -8.04 8.08
N LEU A 138 3.34 -9.36 7.94
CA LEU A 138 2.23 -10.11 8.54
C LEU A 138 2.40 -10.32 10.05
N GLN A 139 3.62 -10.22 10.60
CA GLN A 139 3.86 -10.24 12.05
C GLN A 139 3.26 -9.02 12.76
N LYS A 140 3.13 -7.90 12.05
CA LYS A 140 2.54 -6.65 12.56
C LYS A 140 1.04 -6.54 12.24
N LEU A 141 0.65 -7.06 11.08
CA LEU A 141 -0.74 -7.04 10.61
C LEU A 141 -1.36 -8.41 10.86
N LYS A 142 -2.47 -8.44 11.59
CA LYS A 142 -3.23 -9.67 11.81
C LYS A 142 -4.27 -9.81 10.70
N PRO A 143 -4.03 -10.65 9.67
CA PRO A 143 -5.00 -10.82 8.59
C PRO A 143 -6.24 -11.59 9.07
N ASP A 144 -7.41 -11.20 8.55
CA ASP A 144 -8.66 -11.95 8.77
C ASP A 144 -8.67 -13.25 7.96
N TYR A 145 -8.12 -13.18 6.74
CA TYR A 145 -8.04 -14.32 5.81
C TYR A 145 -6.66 -14.41 5.20
N VAL A 146 -6.18 -15.64 5.05
CA VAL A 146 -4.93 -15.98 4.36
C VAL A 146 -5.22 -16.97 3.25
N HIS A 147 -4.76 -16.67 2.04
CA HIS A 147 -4.92 -17.51 0.88
C HIS A 147 -3.56 -17.95 0.34
N VAL A 148 -3.34 -19.25 0.17
CA VAL A 148 -2.15 -19.80 -0.49
C VAL A 148 -2.43 -19.95 -1.96
N LEU A 149 -1.65 -19.22 -2.79
CA LEU A 149 -1.76 -19.23 -4.25
C LEU A 149 -0.60 -20.01 -4.84
N ILE A 150 -0.87 -21.08 -5.61
CA ILE A 150 0.14 -21.88 -6.32
C ILE A 150 -0.36 -22.12 -7.75
N ASN A 151 0.52 -21.86 -8.73
CA ASN A 151 0.20 -22.04 -10.16
C ASN A 151 -1.10 -21.33 -10.59
N GLY A 152 -1.37 -20.14 -10.03
CA GLY A 152 -2.56 -19.35 -10.35
C GLY A 152 -3.86 -19.84 -9.70
N LYS A 153 -3.80 -20.83 -8.79
CA LYS A 153 -4.96 -21.35 -8.05
C LYS A 153 -4.82 -21.13 -6.56
N ILE A 154 -5.91 -20.77 -5.89
CA ILE A 154 -5.99 -20.77 -4.43
C ILE A 154 -6.12 -22.24 -3.98
N VAL A 155 -5.07 -22.78 -3.36
CA VAL A 155 -5.01 -24.18 -2.91
C VAL A 155 -5.41 -24.34 -1.45
N LYS A 156 -5.30 -23.29 -0.65
CA LYS A 156 -5.73 -23.27 0.76
C LYS A 156 -6.18 -21.87 1.18
N THR A 157 -7.19 -21.85 2.05
CA THR A 157 -7.66 -20.64 2.73
C THR A 157 -7.72 -20.92 4.21
N GLY A 158 -7.30 -19.97 5.05
CA GLY A 158 -7.34 -20.05 6.50
C GLY A 158 -7.33 -18.66 7.15
N ASP A 159 -7.20 -18.62 8.44
CA ASP A 159 -7.02 -17.41 9.23
C ASP A 159 -5.52 -17.08 9.44
N ALA A 160 -5.22 -16.13 10.32
CA ALA A 160 -3.85 -15.72 10.65
C ALA A 160 -2.93 -16.87 11.09
N SER A 161 -3.45 -17.99 11.61
CA SER A 161 -2.64 -19.15 12.02
C SER A 161 -1.97 -19.83 10.84
N LEU A 162 -2.55 -19.71 9.62
CA LEU A 162 -1.99 -20.25 8.39
C LEU A 162 -0.63 -19.62 8.06
N VAL A 163 -0.39 -18.36 8.45
CA VAL A 163 0.92 -17.70 8.26
C VAL A 163 2.01 -18.49 8.99
N ARG A 164 1.77 -18.85 10.25
CA ARG A 164 2.72 -19.64 11.08
C ARG A 164 2.91 -21.04 10.50
N GLU A 165 1.83 -21.65 10.03
CA GLU A 165 1.90 -22.98 9.40
C GLU A 165 2.81 -22.95 8.16
N ILE A 166 2.73 -21.89 7.35
CA ILE A 166 3.58 -21.69 6.17
C ILE A 166 5.04 -21.43 6.58
N GLU A 167 5.28 -20.66 7.64
CA GLU A 167 6.63 -20.44 8.17
C GLU A 167 7.30 -21.76 8.63
N GLU A 168 6.56 -22.62 9.30
CA GLU A 168 7.07 -23.89 9.83
C GLU A 168 7.26 -24.97 8.76
N LYS A 169 6.32 -25.09 7.82
CA LYS A 169 6.26 -26.20 6.85
C LYS A 169 6.76 -25.81 5.45
N GLY A 170 6.89 -24.53 5.16
CA GLY A 170 7.16 -24.02 3.82
C GLY A 170 6.01 -24.22 2.85
N TYR A 171 6.20 -23.76 1.61
CA TYR A 171 5.19 -23.90 0.54
C TYR A 171 5.12 -25.31 -0.06
N ASP A 172 6.15 -26.16 0.16
CA ASP A 172 6.20 -27.52 -0.40
C ASP A 172 5.04 -28.38 0.08
N ALA A 173 4.59 -28.18 1.31
CA ALA A 173 3.43 -28.89 1.87
C ALA A 173 2.12 -28.64 1.08
N TYR A 174 2.05 -27.56 0.31
CA TYR A 174 0.85 -27.18 -0.45
C TYR A 174 0.97 -27.45 -1.95
N LYS A 175 2.17 -27.74 -2.46
CA LYS A 175 2.39 -28.04 -3.90
C LYS A 175 1.62 -29.25 -4.39
N ALA A 176 1.39 -30.25 -3.52
CA ALA A 176 0.61 -31.44 -3.83
C ALA A 176 -0.90 -31.14 -4.01
N LEU A 177 -1.37 -29.93 -3.63
CA LEU A 177 -2.76 -29.51 -3.74
C LEU A 177 -3.04 -28.69 -5.01
N ALA A 178 -1.99 -28.33 -5.77
CA ALA A 178 -2.08 -27.55 -7.01
C ALA A 178 -2.17 -28.49 -8.24
#